data_0d699c8c1f5ec2bb750f43d8572238d1
#
_entry.id   0d699c8c1f5ec2bb750f43d8572238d1
#
_cell.length_a   1.000
_cell.length_b   1.000
_cell.length_c   1.000
_cell.angle_alpha   90.00
_cell.angle_beta   90.00
_cell.angle_gamma   90.00
#
_symmetry.space_group_name_H-M   'P 1'
#
loop_
_entity.id
_entity.type
_entity.pdbx_description
1 polymer ?
#
loop_
_entity_poly.entity_id
_entity_poly.type
_entity_poly.pdbx_seq_one_letter_code
_entity_poly.pdbx_strand_id
1 'polypeptide(L)'
;MPMMRAGILTNYPRVARELGLNPTELLRQAGLNASQLEAPDRLISGDAVVRLLELSASTSGCPTFGLRLAQVRQLSEFGVTGLLLTQQRTIRDALRIAQQYMHLLNEAAVLHLDEGPERVVIRADLLTDTAQPNSQAVELY
;
A
#
# COMPACT_ATOMS: atom_id res chain seq x y z
N MET A 1 0.77 15.01 -8.67
CA MET A 1 1.11 13.58 -8.60
C MET A 1 0.97 13.10 -7.15
N PRO A 2 0.08 12.15 -6.86
CA PRO A 2 -0.05 11.61 -5.52
C PRO A 2 1.21 10.86 -5.09
N MET A 3 1.66 11.12 -3.86
CA MET A 3 2.86 10.52 -3.31
C MET A 3 2.51 9.50 -2.24
N MET A 4 3.31 8.47 -2.12
CA MET A 4 3.19 7.41 -1.10
C MET A 4 4.49 7.31 -0.31
N ARG A 5 4.40 6.87 0.96
CA ARG A 5 5.61 6.56 1.74
C ARG A 5 6.22 5.25 1.24
N ALA A 6 7.53 5.22 1.11
CA ALA A 6 8.27 4.04 0.63
C ALA A 6 8.07 2.81 1.51
N GLY A 7 7.69 3.00 2.77
CA GLY A 7 7.38 1.91 3.71
C GLY A 7 6.31 0.93 3.24
N ILE A 8 5.43 1.33 2.32
CA ILE A 8 4.46 0.41 1.72
C ILE A 8 5.14 -0.75 0.98
N LEU A 9 6.37 -0.54 0.52
CA LEU A 9 7.18 -1.52 -0.22
C LEU A 9 8.25 -2.21 0.64
N THR A 10 8.19 -2.07 1.96
CA THR A 10 9.21 -2.64 2.87
C THR A 10 9.43 -4.14 2.63
N ASN A 11 8.36 -4.90 2.42
CA ASN A 11 8.43 -6.35 2.21
C ASN A 11 8.48 -6.75 0.72
N TYR A 12 8.44 -5.77 -0.19
CA TYR A 12 8.40 -6.05 -1.62
C TYR A 12 9.59 -6.89 -2.10
N PRO A 13 10.86 -6.57 -1.78
CA PRO A 13 11.98 -7.34 -2.28
C PRO A 13 11.92 -8.82 -1.88
N ARG A 14 11.49 -9.10 -0.66
CA ARG A 14 11.36 -10.47 -0.15
C ARG A 14 10.27 -11.24 -0.90
N VAL A 15 9.06 -10.68 -0.98
CA VAL A 15 7.92 -11.32 -1.65
C VAL A 15 8.22 -11.52 -3.15
N ALA A 16 8.85 -10.55 -3.79
CA ALA A 16 9.25 -10.67 -5.19
C ALA A 16 10.22 -11.84 -5.41
N ARG A 17 11.23 -11.99 -4.56
CA ARG A 17 12.20 -13.10 -4.63
C ARG A 17 11.54 -14.46 -4.39
N GLU A 18 10.61 -14.55 -3.44
CA GLU A 18 9.85 -15.77 -3.17
C GLU A 18 9.05 -16.23 -4.38
N LEU A 19 8.65 -15.32 -5.24
CA LEU A 19 7.93 -15.61 -6.49
C LEU A 19 8.86 -15.70 -7.72
N GLY A 20 10.17 -15.74 -7.52
CA GLY A 20 11.16 -15.91 -8.59
C GLY A 20 11.43 -14.63 -9.39
N LEU A 21 11.06 -13.45 -8.88
CA LEU A 21 11.29 -12.17 -9.54
C LEU A 21 12.64 -11.57 -9.15
N ASN A 22 13.17 -10.69 -10.01
CA ASN A 22 14.28 -9.81 -9.68
C ASN A 22 13.74 -8.44 -9.23
N PRO A 23 13.71 -8.13 -7.91
CA PRO A 23 13.10 -6.91 -7.43
C PRO A 23 13.80 -5.64 -7.91
N THR A 24 15.12 -5.66 -8.04
CA THR A 24 15.90 -4.50 -8.49
C THR A 24 15.55 -4.11 -9.93
N GLU A 25 15.43 -5.09 -10.80
CA GLU A 25 15.07 -4.86 -12.21
C GLU A 25 13.64 -4.35 -12.36
N LEU A 26 12.69 -4.93 -11.61
CA LEU A 26 11.29 -4.50 -11.65
C LEU A 26 11.10 -3.10 -11.08
N LEU A 27 11.81 -2.77 -9.98
CA LEU A 27 11.83 -1.40 -9.45
C LEU A 27 12.30 -0.41 -10.51
N ARG A 28 13.40 -0.72 -11.18
CA ARG A 28 13.94 0.13 -12.26
C ARG A 28 12.93 0.33 -13.40
N GLN A 29 12.27 -0.74 -13.84
CA GLN A 29 11.25 -0.67 -14.89
C GLN A 29 10.05 0.17 -14.48
N ALA A 30 9.68 0.16 -13.20
CA ALA A 30 8.60 0.98 -12.67
C ALA A 30 8.99 2.45 -12.42
N GLY A 31 10.27 2.80 -12.57
CA GLY A 31 10.76 4.16 -12.30
C GLY A 31 11.17 4.39 -10.84
N LEU A 32 11.45 3.32 -10.11
CA LEU A 32 11.94 3.35 -8.73
C LEU A 32 13.35 2.77 -8.66
N ASN A 33 13.99 2.95 -7.52
CA ASN A 33 15.27 2.29 -7.24
C ASN A 33 15.30 1.72 -5.79
N ALA A 34 16.17 0.75 -5.57
CA ALA A 34 16.26 0.06 -4.28
C ALA A 34 16.63 1.00 -3.12
N SER A 35 17.41 2.04 -3.36
CA SER A 35 17.81 3.01 -2.32
C SER A 35 16.63 3.80 -1.76
N GLN A 36 15.55 3.97 -2.53
CA GLN A 36 14.35 4.64 -2.06
C GLN A 36 13.63 3.83 -0.98
N LEU A 37 13.77 2.51 -0.98
CA LEU A 37 13.14 1.62 -0.01
C LEU A 37 13.89 1.55 1.33
N GLU A 38 15.13 2.03 1.37
CA GLU A 38 15.94 2.06 2.60
C GLU A 38 15.44 3.08 3.62
N ALA A 39 14.66 4.07 3.17
CA ALA A 39 14.07 5.10 4.02
C ALA A 39 12.52 5.00 3.95
N PRO A 40 11.88 4.28 4.89
CA PRO A 40 10.43 4.03 4.85
C PRO A 40 9.56 5.28 4.81
N ASP A 41 10.05 6.37 5.37
CA ASP A 41 9.33 7.66 5.43
C ASP A 41 9.49 8.51 4.15
N ARG A 42 10.38 8.11 3.26
CA ARG A 42 10.58 8.82 2.00
C ARG A 42 9.34 8.76 1.13
N LEU A 43 8.99 9.89 0.52
CA LEU A 43 7.90 9.95 -0.44
C LEU A 43 8.38 9.48 -1.82
N ILE A 44 7.60 8.60 -2.42
CA ILE A 44 7.83 8.05 -3.76
C ILE A 44 6.57 8.21 -4.61
N SER A 45 6.71 8.12 -5.93
CA SER A 45 5.58 8.24 -6.85
C SER A 45 4.55 7.13 -6.64
N GLY A 46 3.30 7.49 -6.37
CA GLY A 46 2.19 6.54 -6.28
C GLY A 46 1.96 5.80 -7.60
N ASP A 47 2.04 6.48 -8.73
CA ASP A 47 1.90 5.85 -10.04
C ASP A 47 3.02 4.82 -10.31
N ALA A 48 4.24 5.08 -9.85
CA ALA A 48 5.33 4.12 -9.95
C ALA A 48 5.08 2.88 -9.08
N VAL A 49 4.53 3.06 -7.88
CA VAL A 49 4.13 1.95 -7.01
C VAL A 49 3.05 1.10 -7.68
N VAL A 50 2.02 1.71 -8.24
CA VAL A 50 0.96 0.99 -8.96
C VAL A 50 1.55 0.19 -10.12
N ARG A 51 2.40 0.81 -10.95
CA ARG A 51 3.07 0.10 -12.05
C ARG A 51 3.91 -1.08 -11.57
N LEU A 52 4.67 -0.91 -10.48
CA LEU A 52 5.49 -1.97 -9.90
C LEU A 52 4.66 -3.17 -9.52
N LEU A 53 3.53 -2.96 -8.83
CA LEU A 53 2.69 -4.04 -8.35
C LEU A 53 2.01 -4.79 -9.51
N GLU A 54 1.47 -4.06 -10.49
CA GLU A 54 0.88 -4.68 -11.67
C GLU A 54 1.91 -5.44 -12.53
N LEU A 55 3.10 -4.86 -12.71
CA LEU A 55 4.20 -5.51 -13.43
C LEU A 55 4.66 -6.78 -12.70
N SER A 56 4.75 -6.73 -11.38
CA SER A 56 5.14 -7.89 -10.57
C SER A 56 4.11 -9.01 -10.64
N ALA A 57 2.83 -8.69 -10.58
CA ALA A 57 1.75 -9.66 -10.73
C ALA A 57 1.79 -10.34 -12.11
N SER A 58 1.93 -9.56 -13.19
CA SER A 58 1.97 -10.09 -14.55
C SER A 58 3.21 -10.92 -14.82
N THR A 59 4.38 -10.47 -14.36
CA THR A 59 5.66 -11.16 -14.59
C THR A 59 5.76 -12.46 -13.80
N SER A 60 5.24 -12.49 -12.57
CA SER A 60 5.26 -13.69 -11.72
C SER A 60 4.13 -14.68 -12.05
N GLY A 61 3.14 -14.27 -12.81
CA GLY A 61 1.92 -15.06 -13.00
C GLY A 61 1.08 -15.18 -11.72
N CYS A 62 1.28 -14.31 -10.74
CA CYS A 62 0.56 -14.30 -9.47
C CYS A 62 -0.49 -13.17 -9.48
N PRO A 63 -1.77 -13.47 -9.79
CA PRO A 63 -2.82 -12.44 -9.86
C PRO A 63 -3.17 -11.82 -8.51
N THR A 64 -2.71 -12.42 -7.41
CA THR A 64 -2.92 -11.94 -6.04
C THR A 64 -1.65 -11.38 -5.40
N PHE A 65 -0.76 -10.80 -6.20
CA PHE A 65 0.51 -10.25 -5.71
C PHE A 65 0.31 -9.21 -4.62
N GLY A 66 -0.61 -8.27 -4.82
CA GLY A 66 -0.94 -7.24 -3.84
C GLY A 66 -1.43 -7.82 -2.51
N LEU A 67 -2.30 -8.83 -2.56
CA LEU A 67 -2.75 -9.55 -1.36
C LEU A 67 -1.61 -10.27 -0.64
N ARG A 68 -0.71 -10.91 -1.37
CA ARG A 68 0.47 -11.55 -0.77
C ARG A 68 1.36 -10.54 -0.05
N LEU A 69 1.55 -9.38 -0.65
CA LEU A 69 2.30 -8.31 -0.01
C LEU A 69 1.58 -7.78 1.22
N ALA A 70 0.26 -7.64 1.17
CA ALA A 70 -0.58 -7.21 2.29
C ALA A 70 -0.50 -8.19 3.49
N GLN A 71 -0.45 -9.49 3.23
CA GLN A 71 -0.42 -10.53 4.27
C GLN A 71 0.81 -10.44 5.18
N VAL A 72 1.93 -9.89 4.68
CA VAL A 72 3.17 -9.78 5.45
C VAL A 72 3.36 -8.40 6.08
N ARG A 73 2.42 -7.47 5.88
CA ARG A 73 2.45 -6.15 6.50
C ARG A 73 2.12 -6.21 7.98
N GLN A 74 2.74 -5.32 8.75
CA GLN A 74 2.50 -5.18 10.18
C GLN A 74 2.10 -3.74 10.50
N LEU A 75 1.32 -3.55 11.56
CA LEU A 75 0.91 -2.21 12.00
C LEU A 75 2.10 -1.30 12.33
N SER A 76 3.21 -1.87 12.80
CA SER A 76 4.45 -1.14 13.06
C SER A 76 5.03 -0.45 11.81
N GLU A 77 4.74 -0.95 10.61
CA GLU A 77 5.20 -0.36 9.35
C GLU A 77 4.46 0.94 9.01
N PHE A 78 3.35 1.21 9.68
CA PHE A 78 2.57 2.45 9.53
C PHE A 78 3.08 3.60 10.43
N GLY A 79 4.22 3.44 11.09
CA GLY A 79 4.82 4.47 11.94
C GLY A 79 3.91 4.91 13.09
N VAL A 80 3.84 6.21 13.33
CA VAL A 80 3.01 6.78 14.42
C VAL A 80 1.54 6.44 14.25
N THR A 81 1.01 6.42 13.03
CA THR A 81 -0.39 6.05 12.77
C THR A 81 -0.65 4.60 13.20
N GLY A 82 0.27 3.67 12.91
CA GLY A 82 0.16 2.29 13.36
C GLY A 82 0.14 2.18 14.88
N LEU A 83 0.98 2.96 15.57
CA LEU A 83 0.98 3.01 17.02
C LEU A 83 -0.36 3.52 17.58
N LEU A 84 -0.91 4.59 17.00
CA LEU A 84 -2.23 5.10 17.38
C LEU A 84 -3.33 4.05 17.19
N LEU A 85 -3.29 3.28 16.10
CA LEU A 85 -4.26 2.21 15.86
C LEU A 85 -4.22 1.15 16.95
N THR A 86 -3.03 0.78 17.42
CA THR A 86 -2.89 -0.24 18.47
C THR A 86 -3.38 0.23 19.84
N GLN A 87 -3.50 1.54 20.07
CA GLN A 87 -3.99 2.12 21.31
C GLN A 87 -5.52 2.24 21.38
N GLN A 88 -6.22 1.94 20.30
CA GLN A 88 -7.68 2.08 20.27
C GLN A 88 -8.35 0.88 20.97
N ARG A 89 -9.46 1.16 21.65
CA ARG A 89 -10.21 0.14 22.42
C ARG A 89 -11.17 -0.67 21.55
N THR A 90 -11.62 -0.10 20.45
CA THR A 90 -12.59 -0.73 19.54
C THR A 90 -12.11 -0.63 18.10
N ILE A 91 -12.62 -1.55 17.25
CA ILE A 91 -12.37 -1.51 15.81
C ILE A 91 -12.95 -0.22 15.21
N ARG A 92 -14.11 0.25 15.68
CA ARG A 92 -14.70 1.51 15.22
C ARG A 92 -13.76 2.69 15.44
N ASP A 93 -13.17 2.81 16.62
CA ASP A 93 -12.23 3.88 16.96
C ASP A 93 -10.95 3.75 16.09
N ALA A 94 -10.45 2.55 15.89
CA ALA A 94 -9.30 2.30 15.02
C ALA A 94 -9.58 2.71 13.58
N LEU A 95 -10.75 2.37 13.03
CA LEU A 95 -11.15 2.77 11.67
C LEU A 95 -11.29 4.29 11.53
N ARG A 96 -11.81 4.97 12.54
CA ARG A 96 -11.89 6.45 12.55
C ARG A 96 -10.52 7.08 12.58
N ILE A 97 -9.58 6.55 13.36
CA ILE A 97 -8.19 7.00 13.37
C ILE A 97 -7.53 6.76 12.00
N ALA A 98 -7.73 5.58 11.41
CA ALA A 98 -7.23 5.29 10.08
C ALA A 98 -7.76 6.29 9.04
N GLN A 99 -9.06 6.57 9.05
CA GLN A 99 -9.68 7.54 8.15
C GLN A 99 -9.09 8.95 8.34
N GLN A 100 -8.91 9.38 9.57
CA GLN A 100 -8.42 10.72 9.91
C GLN A 100 -6.97 10.94 9.49
N TYR A 101 -6.12 9.94 9.64
CA TYR A 101 -4.67 10.05 9.45
C TYR A 101 -4.14 9.34 8.19
N MET A 102 -5.01 8.79 7.35
CA MET A 102 -4.58 8.10 6.13
C MET A 102 -3.70 8.98 5.22
N HIS A 103 -4.02 10.26 5.12
CA HIS A 103 -3.27 11.21 4.30
C HIS A 103 -1.80 11.39 4.72
N LEU A 104 -1.46 11.09 5.98
CA LEU A 104 -0.08 11.12 6.46
C LEU A 104 0.74 9.91 5.98
N LEU A 105 0.06 8.83 5.65
CA LEU A 105 0.69 7.60 5.15
C LEU A 105 0.76 7.60 3.63
N ASN A 106 -0.30 8.10 3.00
CA ASN A 106 -0.50 7.95 1.57
C ASN A 106 -1.47 9.01 1.05
N GLU A 107 -0.96 9.95 0.29
CA GLU A 107 -1.78 10.98 -0.35
C GLU A 107 -2.70 10.42 -1.44
N ALA A 108 -2.38 9.24 -1.96
CA ALA A 108 -3.14 8.59 -3.02
C ALA A 108 -4.33 7.77 -2.51
N ALA A 109 -4.45 7.53 -1.20
CA ALA A 109 -5.52 6.71 -0.65
C ALA A 109 -6.49 7.55 0.18
N VAL A 110 -7.79 7.33 -0.05
CA VAL A 110 -8.87 7.93 0.73
C VAL A 110 -9.75 6.83 1.29
N LEU A 111 -10.00 6.86 2.59
CA LEU A 111 -10.83 5.89 3.28
C LEU A 111 -12.17 6.53 3.65
N HIS A 112 -13.27 5.89 3.26
CA HIS A 112 -14.63 6.28 3.61
C HIS A 112 -15.28 5.22 4.49
N LEU A 113 -15.98 5.66 5.54
CA LEU A 113 -16.73 4.80 6.45
C LEU A 113 -18.21 5.18 6.39
N ASP A 114 -19.06 4.24 6.02
CA ASP A 114 -20.51 4.38 6.07
C ASP A 114 -21.07 3.40 7.12
N GLU A 115 -21.51 3.96 8.24
CA GLU A 115 -22.12 3.19 9.33
C GLU A 115 -23.63 3.11 9.17
N GLY A 116 -24.15 1.90 8.97
CA GLY A 116 -25.58 1.61 8.98
C GLY A 116 -26.00 0.84 10.22
N PRO A 117 -27.33 0.59 10.40
CA PRO A 117 -27.83 -0.12 11.61
C PRO A 117 -27.40 -1.58 11.69
N GLU A 118 -27.14 -2.22 10.54
CA GLU A 118 -26.81 -3.66 10.47
C GLU A 118 -25.43 -3.94 9.90
N ARG A 119 -24.77 -2.93 9.29
CA ARG A 119 -23.47 -3.11 8.64
C ARG A 119 -22.67 -1.82 8.59
N VAL A 120 -21.36 -1.96 8.50
CA VAL A 120 -20.44 -0.88 8.19
C VAL A 120 -19.84 -1.17 6.81
N VAL A 121 -19.85 -0.18 5.94
CA VAL A 121 -19.19 -0.24 4.64
C VAL A 121 -17.90 0.56 4.71
N ILE A 122 -16.80 -0.08 4.38
CA ILE A 122 -15.48 0.55 4.25
C ILE A 122 -15.19 0.65 2.77
N ARG A 123 -15.01 1.89 2.27
CA ARG A 123 -14.62 2.14 0.89
C ARG A 123 -13.26 2.79 0.86
N ALA A 124 -12.36 2.21 0.09
CA ALA A 124 -11.04 2.78 -0.16
C ALA A 124 -10.94 3.20 -1.63
N ASP A 125 -10.62 4.45 -1.87
CA ASP A 125 -10.36 4.99 -3.20
C ASP A 125 -8.87 5.26 -3.36
N LEU A 126 -8.29 4.78 -4.45
CA LEU A 126 -6.90 5.02 -4.82
C LEU A 126 -6.86 6.05 -5.94
N LEU A 127 -6.21 7.19 -5.65
CA LEU A 127 -6.06 8.29 -6.59
C LEU A 127 -4.76 8.11 -7.38
N THR A 128 -4.85 8.07 -8.71
CA THR A 128 -3.71 8.02 -9.61
C THR A 128 -3.88 9.06 -10.72
N ASP A 129 -2.77 9.58 -11.22
CA ASP A 129 -2.78 10.56 -12.32
C ASP A 129 -2.97 9.92 -13.69
N THR A 130 -2.78 8.61 -13.78
CA THR A 130 -2.84 7.87 -15.03
C THR A 130 -3.94 6.81 -15.00
N ALA A 131 -4.62 6.65 -16.14
CA ALA A 131 -5.59 5.58 -16.35
C ALA A 131 -4.84 4.27 -16.62
N GLN A 132 -4.38 3.61 -15.57
CA GLN A 132 -3.70 2.32 -15.63
C GLN A 132 -4.37 1.32 -14.68
N PRO A 133 -4.22 0.01 -14.92
CA PRO A 133 -4.69 -1.00 -13.98
C PRO A 133 -4.07 -0.77 -12.60
N ASN A 134 -4.87 -0.88 -11.54
CA ASN A 134 -4.45 -0.63 -10.16
C ASN A 134 -4.98 -1.66 -9.15
N SER A 135 -5.49 -2.79 -9.61
CA SER A 135 -6.09 -3.82 -8.76
C SER A 135 -5.13 -4.31 -7.68
N GLN A 136 -3.85 -4.50 -8.01
CA GLN A 136 -2.84 -4.96 -7.07
C GLN A 136 -2.58 -3.94 -5.96
N ALA A 137 -2.59 -2.65 -6.29
CA ALA A 137 -2.43 -1.59 -5.29
C ALA A 137 -3.65 -1.48 -4.37
N VAL A 138 -4.86 -1.64 -4.91
CA VAL A 138 -6.10 -1.68 -4.12
C VAL A 138 -6.10 -2.86 -3.15
N GLU A 139 -5.65 -4.03 -3.59
CA GLU A 139 -5.57 -5.23 -2.75
C GLU A 139 -4.51 -5.12 -1.64
N LEU A 140 -3.50 -4.27 -1.81
CA LEU A 140 -2.47 -4.04 -0.81
C LEU A 140 -2.99 -3.24 0.39
N TYR A 141 -4.02 -2.40 0.20
CA TYR A 141 -4.63 -1.58 1.23
C TYR A 141 -5.79 -2.28 1.93
#